data_1fb5aa947cce5be54dbcd7c8ce4bf37d
#
_entry.id   1fb5aa947cce5be54dbcd7c8ce4bf37d
#
_cell.length_a   1.000
_cell.length_b   1.000
_cell.length_c   1.000
_cell.angle_alpha   90.00
_cell.angle_beta   90.00
_cell.angle_gamma   90.00
#
_symmetry.space_group_name_H-M   'P 1'
#
loop_
_entity.id
_entity.type
_entity.pdbx_description
1 polymer ?
#
loop_
_entity_poly.entity_id
_entity_poly.type
_entity_poly.pdbx_seq_one_letter_code
_entity_poly.pdbx_strand_id
1 'polypeptide(L)' 'MKTKIKNFDKNTFSLTRAISKLGFASRTNAEKLIIDGVVFVDGKKVTNPKHRVNIKKNIITINKQIIEEPSK' A
#
# COMPACT_ATOMS: atom_id res chain seq x y z
N MET A 1 -19.69 -14.85 16.95
CA MET A 1 -19.32 -14.52 16.59
C MET A 1 -18.79 -14.23 16.18
N LYS A 2 -18.71 -14.06 15.96
CA LYS A 2 -18.19 -13.65 15.47
C LYS A 2 -17.62 -13.40 14.83
N THR A 3 -17.50 -13.18 14.47
CA THR A 3 -16.99 -12.86 13.81
C THR A 3 -16.45 -12.55 13.27
N LYS A 4 -16.30 -12.25 12.99
CA LYS A 4 -15.81 -11.95 12.36
C LYS A 4 -15.15 -11.52 11.80
N ILE A 5 -15.02 -11.00 11.82
CA ILE A 5 -14.50 -10.64 11.08
C ILE A 5 -13.52 -10.62 10.70
N LYS A 6 -13.22 -10.72 10.55
CA LYS A 6 -12.36 -10.90 10.26
C LYS A 6 -11.54 -10.78 9.45
N ASN A 7 -11.67 -10.58 9.38
CA ASN A 7 -10.93 -10.68 8.33
C ASN A 7 -9.99 -9.65 8.05
N PHE A 8 -9.92 -8.49 8.60
CA PHE A 8 -8.94 -7.49 8.32
C PHE A 8 -7.80 -7.64 9.27
N ASP A 9 -6.64 -7.90 8.67
CA ASP A 9 -5.40 -7.87 9.38
C ASP A 9 -5.14 -6.44 9.80
N LYS A 10 -4.48 -6.23 10.91
CA LYS A 10 -4.13 -4.90 11.38
C LYS A 10 -3.22 -4.15 10.42
N ASN A 11 -2.52 -4.88 9.58
CA ASN A 11 -1.55 -4.28 8.67
C ASN A 11 -2.13 -4.08 7.27
N THR A 12 -3.45 -4.19 7.12
CA THR A 12 -4.10 -4.03 5.83
C THR A 12 -4.65 -2.62 5.71
N PHE A 13 -4.27 -1.94 4.64
CA PHE A 13 -4.66 -0.56 4.41
C PHE A 13 -4.98 -0.36 2.94
N SER A 14 -5.65 0.74 2.62
CA SER A 14 -5.75 1.13 1.22
C SER A 14 -4.34 1.47 0.74
N LEU A 15 -4.09 1.33 -0.54
CA LEU A 15 -2.76 1.56 -1.09
C LEU A 15 -2.29 2.98 -0.80
N THR A 16 -3.18 3.96 -0.92
CA THR A 16 -2.84 5.34 -0.61
C THR A 16 -2.35 5.47 0.82
N ARG A 17 -3.10 4.89 1.74
CA ARG A 17 -2.76 4.98 3.14
C ARG A 17 -1.48 4.21 3.46
N ALA A 18 -1.31 3.07 2.79
CA ALA A 18 -0.11 2.26 3.01
C ALA A 18 1.14 3.03 2.64
N ILE A 19 1.12 3.70 1.49
CA ILE A 19 2.27 4.48 1.04
C ILE A 19 2.57 5.61 2.01
N SER A 20 1.51 6.27 2.49
CA SER A 20 1.67 7.35 3.46
C SER A 20 2.19 6.84 4.79
N LYS A 21 1.66 5.71 5.23
CA LYS A 21 2.08 5.13 6.50
C LYS A 21 3.53 4.68 6.46
N LEU A 22 3.99 4.24 5.31
CA LEU A 22 5.39 3.85 5.14
C LEU A 22 6.31 5.05 5.02
N GLY A 23 5.76 6.26 5.00
CA GLY A 23 6.56 7.46 5.02
C GLY A 23 7.13 7.87 3.68
N PHE A 24 6.66 7.24 2.60
CA PHE A 24 7.22 7.53 1.28
C PHE A 24 6.67 8.83 0.69
N ALA A 25 5.37 9.09 0.89
CA ALA A 25 4.73 10.26 0.31
C ALA A 25 3.51 10.61 1.13
N SER A 26 3.01 11.83 0.98
CA SER A 26 1.76 12.22 1.60
C SER A 26 0.62 11.49 0.91
N ARG A 27 -0.55 11.49 1.52
CA ARG A 27 -1.69 10.80 0.92
C ARG A 27 -2.04 11.36 -0.44
N THR A 28 -1.99 12.67 -0.57
CA THR A 28 -2.29 13.32 -1.85
C THR A 28 -1.28 12.90 -2.91
N ASN A 29 -0.01 12.92 -2.58
CA ASN A 29 1.02 12.50 -3.54
C ASN A 29 0.94 11.02 -3.84
N ALA A 30 0.64 10.21 -2.81
CA ALA A 30 0.50 8.78 -3.01
C ALA A 30 -0.60 8.49 -4.02
N GLU A 31 -1.72 9.18 -3.91
CA GLU A 31 -2.82 9.00 -4.82
C GLU A 31 -2.41 9.31 -6.26
N LYS A 32 -1.66 10.39 -6.45
CA LYS A 32 -1.20 10.75 -7.78
C LYS A 32 -0.26 9.69 -8.34
N LEU A 33 0.64 9.18 -7.51
CA LEU A 33 1.57 8.15 -7.96
C LEU A 33 0.83 6.89 -8.41
N ILE A 34 -0.20 6.52 -7.66
CA ILE A 34 -0.98 5.34 -8.00
C ILE A 34 -1.68 5.54 -9.33
N ILE A 35 -2.33 6.69 -9.51
CA ILE A 35 -3.05 6.99 -10.73
C ILE A 35 -2.10 7.07 -11.92
N ASP A 36 -0.90 7.58 -11.70
CA ASP A 36 0.10 7.68 -12.76
C ASP A 36 0.64 6.32 -13.21
N GLY A 37 0.35 5.27 -12.46
CA GLY A 37 0.76 3.94 -12.87
C GLY A 37 2.18 3.58 -12.55
N VAL A 38 2.79 4.27 -11.59
CA VAL A 38 4.16 3.96 -11.18
C VAL A 38 4.21 3.10 -9.92
N VAL A 39 3.06 2.73 -9.38
CA VAL A 39 3.00 1.94 -8.16
C VAL A 39 2.66 0.49 -8.50
N PHE A 40 3.45 -0.42 -7.99
CA PHE A 40 3.26 -1.85 -8.21
C PHE A 40 3.13 -2.55 -6.86
N VAL A 41 2.28 -3.55 -6.81
CA VAL A 41 2.12 -4.38 -5.62
C VAL A 41 2.41 -5.81 -6.03
N ASP A 42 3.43 -6.41 -5.42
CA ASP A 42 3.87 -7.76 -5.76
C ASP A 42 4.13 -7.91 -7.26
N GLY A 43 4.68 -6.86 -7.86
CA GLY A 43 5.03 -6.88 -9.26
C GLY A 43 3.91 -6.54 -10.23
N LYS A 44 2.72 -6.23 -9.72
CA LYS A 44 1.58 -5.91 -10.58
C LYS A 44 1.23 -4.44 -10.43
N LYS A 45 1.07 -3.77 -11.57
CA LYS A 45 0.68 -2.37 -11.55
C LYS A 45 -0.72 -2.21 -10.94
N VAL A 46 -0.84 -1.30 -10.01
CA VAL A 46 -2.11 -0.99 -9.37
C VAL A 46 -2.36 0.49 -9.54
N THR A 47 -3.50 0.83 -10.13
CA THR A 47 -3.86 2.23 -10.37
C THR A 47 -5.06 2.66 -9.54
N ASN A 48 -5.56 1.79 -8.69
CA ASN A 48 -6.70 2.08 -7.84
C ASN A 48 -6.21 2.47 -6.45
N PRO A 49 -6.39 3.74 -6.04
CA PRO A 49 -5.90 4.18 -4.73
C PRO A 49 -6.52 3.44 -3.56
N LYS A 50 -7.69 2.84 -3.79
CA LYS A 50 -8.39 2.12 -2.73
C LYS A 50 -8.05 0.64 -2.67
N HIS A 51 -7.15 0.19 -3.53
CA HIS A 51 -6.72 -1.20 -3.51
C HIS A 51 -6.17 -1.55 -2.13
N ARG A 52 -6.58 -2.68 -1.59
CA ARG A 52 -6.13 -3.08 -0.24
C ARG A 52 -4.81 -3.81 -0.31
N VAL A 53 -3.91 -3.46 0.58
CA VAL A 53 -2.60 -4.13 0.66
C VAL A 53 -2.28 -4.39 2.11
N ASN A 54 -1.43 -5.39 2.32
CA ASN A 54 -0.93 -5.70 3.65
C ASN A 54 0.54 -5.27 3.67
N ILE A 55 0.86 -4.26 4.49
CA ILE A 55 2.21 -3.69 4.47
C ILE A 55 3.27 -4.65 4.99
N LYS A 56 2.86 -5.74 5.64
CA LYS A 56 3.80 -6.75 6.12
C LYS A 56 4.01 -7.88 5.12
N LYS A 57 3.05 -8.10 4.23
CA LYS A 57 3.10 -9.25 3.32
C LYS A 57 3.26 -8.86 1.86
N ASN A 58 2.69 -7.73 1.48
CA ASN A 58 2.76 -7.30 0.09
C ASN A 58 3.99 -6.41 -0.12
N ILE A 59 4.60 -6.55 -1.27
CA ILE A 59 5.75 -5.72 -1.62
C ILE A 59 5.25 -4.59 -2.51
N ILE A 60 5.45 -3.37 -2.04
CA ILE A 60 5.02 -2.19 -2.78
C ILE A 60 6.25 -1.56 -3.42
N THR A 61 6.17 -1.32 -4.71
CA THR A 61 7.26 -0.74 -5.48
C THR A 61 6.77 0.55 -6.13
N ILE A 62 7.54 1.60 -6.02
CA ILE A 62 7.22 2.88 -6.65
C ILE A 62 8.43 3.32 -7.44
N ASN A 63 8.24 3.56 -8.74
CA ASN A 63 9.33 3.93 -9.64
C ASN A 63 10.48 2.94 -9.55
N LYS A 64 10.13 1.65 -9.47
CA LYS A 64 11.10 0.54 -9.42
C LYS A 64 11.88 0.47 -8.12
N GLN A 65 11.43 1.23 -7.12
CA GLN A 65 12.08 1.24 -5.82
C GLN A 65 11.15 0.60 -4.79
N ILE A 66 11.64 -0.39 -4.09
CA ILE A 66 10.83 -1.06 -3.07
C ILE A 66 10.69 -0.14 -1.87
N ILE A 67 9.47 0.04 -1.41
CA ILE A 67 9.24 0.80 -0.19
C ILE A 67 8.73 -0.15 0.88
N GLU A 68 9.19 0.02 2.09
CA GLU A 68 8.79 -0.85 3.17
C GLU A 68 8.96 -0.11 4.49
N GLU A 69 8.44 -0.70 5.55
CA GLU A 69 8.55 -0.09 6.86
C GLU A 69 10.00 0.09 7.23
N PRO A 70 10.33 1.23 7.86
CA PRO A 70 11.70 1.42 8.33
C PRO A 70 12.02 0.32 9.31
N SER A 71 13.20 -0.28 9.15
CA SER A 71 13.59 -1.27 10.11
C SER A 71 14.27 -0.62 11.25
N LYS A 72 14.26 -1.21 12.38
CA LYS A 72 14.84 -0.66 13.50
C LYS A 72 16.06 -1.15 13.86
#